data_87287fe609b14915b4df3214539288c5
#
_entry.id   87287fe609b14915b4df3214539288c5
#
_cell.length_a   1.000
_cell.length_b   1.000
_cell.length_c   1.000
_cell.angle_alpha   90.00
_cell.angle_beta   90.00
_cell.angle_gamma   90.00
#
_symmetry.space_group_name_H-M   'P 1'
#
loop_
_entity.id
_entity.type
_entity.pdbx_description
1 polymer ?
#
loop_
_entity_poly.entity_id
_entity_poly.type
_entity_poly.pdbx_seq_one_letter_code
_entity_poly.pdbx_strand_id
1 'polypeptide(L)'
;AMALINVIVTEGLEDKQFVECWTYGFDALKARVTDSELGMSPEKAEKITGISADLIRKAARMYAMAKPAAISWGLAIDQNANGMQVGQCILDLMAITGNVDVPGGNILGDATTGLNEVGFGFEKGVGSLATKMVGLDQYPAYCNLIMNAHADLMLQALETGKPYPIKFGMYAGNNLMSCTSAEPKRWHDAIVKSLEFCFTVDTFITPSAEASCDLILPLAASAERDGTTFTHYGASMGIKGFAQAATRTGEARSNAETCFAIGKKLHPEWWEDYKDVDAFTTHLRLSNKYEFREIAKEVYIQDECVYYKNECGRLRGDGKVGFNTPTGRIELYSTIFQQFGDDPLPYYREPAYSPQNTPELLEQFPYVLTTGARPYAFFHSENRQVPFCRELNPNPIVEINPKVAQNLGIADGQWVRIWNQFGECVEKAKITEIVDENTIHAQHAWWFPEEDGNEPNLYGTFRSQINNLVPNFHFGRMGFGAPFKNLLCYIEPISENYDTNMQLVWEKFKREDQ
;
A
#
# COMPACT_ATOMS: atom_id res chain seq x y z
N ALA A 1 16.98 7.60 -7.44
CA ALA A 1 17.77 6.55 -6.78
C ALA A 1 18.88 6.04 -7.71
N MET A 2 18.57 5.57 -8.91
CA MET A 2 19.56 5.02 -9.86
C MET A 2 20.73 6.00 -10.17
N ALA A 3 20.44 7.32 -10.28
CA ALA A 3 21.48 8.33 -10.46
C ALA A 3 22.37 8.53 -9.20
N LEU A 4 21.82 8.32 -8.01
CA LEU A 4 22.63 8.33 -6.78
C LEU A 4 23.63 7.15 -6.79
N ILE A 5 23.17 5.95 -7.19
CA ILE A 5 24.06 4.78 -7.35
C ILE A 5 25.15 5.08 -8.38
N ASN A 6 24.78 5.68 -9.52
CA ASN A 6 25.75 6.07 -10.56
C ASN A 6 26.88 6.93 -9.98
N VAL A 7 26.56 7.98 -9.21
CA VAL A 7 27.58 8.85 -8.59
C VAL A 7 28.45 8.06 -7.62
N ILE A 8 27.84 7.26 -6.74
CA ILE A 8 28.58 6.49 -5.72
C ILE A 8 29.60 5.54 -6.38
N VAL A 9 29.19 4.77 -7.38
CA VAL A 9 30.08 3.80 -8.04
C VAL A 9 31.10 4.45 -8.98
N THR A 10 30.79 5.63 -9.54
CA THR A 10 31.70 6.37 -10.42
C THR A 10 32.79 7.06 -9.62
N GLU A 11 32.46 7.58 -8.45
CA GLU A 11 33.38 8.29 -7.56
C GLU A 11 34.10 7.34 -6.57
N GLY A 12 33.77 6.05 -6.57
CA GLY A 12 34.40 5.04 -5.69
C GLY A 12 34.06 5.22 -4.22
N LEU A 13 32.85 5.67 -3.91
CA LEU A 13 32.35 5.98 -2.58
C LEU A 13 31.65 4.77 -1.92
N GLU A 14 31.60 3.63 -2.58
CA GLU A 14 31.03 2.40 -2.04
C GLU A 14 31.85 1.87 -0.83
N ASP A 15 31.18 1.18 0.07
CA ASP A 15 31.82 0.40 1.14
C ASP A 15 32.39 -0.89 0.53
N LYS A 16 33.66 -0.85 0.16
CA LYS A 16 34.34 -1.94 -0.55
C LYS A 16 34.31 -3.25 0.22
N GLN A 17 34.50 -3.19 1.56
CA GLN A 17 34.50 -4.37 2.40
C GLN A 17 33.11 -5.00 2.46
N PHE A 18 32.07 -4.20 2.66
CA PHE A 18 30.70 -4.69 2.71
C PHE A 18 30.28 -5.27 1.32
N VAL A 19 30.60 -4.57 0.24
CA VAL A 19 30.33 -5.01 -1.13
C VAL A 19 30.97 -6.36 -1.42
N GLU A 20 32.25 -6.52 -1.12
CA GLU A 20 32.98 -7.78 -1.36
C GLU A 20 32.44 -8.95 -0.52
N CYS A 21 32.17 -8.73 0.75
CA CYS A 21 31.75 -9.79 1.66
C CYS A 21 30.27 -10.15 1.50
N TRP A 22 29.38 -9.16 1.33
CA TRP A 22 27.96 -9.33 1.55
C TRP A 22 27.05 -9.07 0.34
N THR A 23 27.59 -8.64 -0.81
CA THR A 23 26.77 -8.42 -1.99
C THR A 23 27.05 -9.41 -3.11
N TYR A 24 26.08 -9.57 -4.01
CA TYR A 24 26.18 -10.35 -5.23
C TYR A 24 25.82 -9.48 -6.43
N GLY A 25 26.67 -9.48 -7.47
CA GLY A 25 26.39 -8.81 -8.73
C GLY A 25 26.81 -7.34 -8.81
N PHE A 26 27.71 -6.86 -7.94
CA PHE A 26 28.15 -5.45 -7.93
C PHE A 26 28.71 -4.95 -9.27
N ASP A 27 29.55 -5.73 -9.95
CA ASP A 27 30.11 -5.34 -11.25
C ASP A 27 29.00 -5.18 -12.31
N ALA A 28 27.99 -6.02 -12.27
CA ALA A 28 26.84 -5.93 -13.17
C ALA A 28 26.00 -4.68 -12.87
N LEU A 29 25.75 -4.37 -11.59
CA LEU A 29 25.07 -3.12 -11.19
C LEU A 29 25.87 -1.89 -11.65
N LYS A 30 27.20 -1.89 -11.41
CA LYS A 30 28.07 -0.80 -11.83
C LYS A 30 28.03 -0.60 -13.34
N ALA A 31 28.14 -1.67 -14.13
CA ALA A 31 28.02 -1.62 -15.58
C ALA A 31 26.66 -1.05 -16.02
N ARG A 32 25.54 -1.50 -15.40
CA ARG A 32 24.19 -1.02 -15.69
C ARG A 32 24.03 0.47 -15.45
N VAL A 33 24.38 0.97 -14.27
CA VAL A 33 24.10 2.37 -13.91
C VAL A 33 24.99 3.37 -14.64
N THR A 34 26.16 2.91 -15.15
CA THR A 34 27.09 3.73 -15.94
C THR A 34 26.93 3.56 -17.45
N ASP A 35 26.07 2.64 -17.91
CA ASP A 35 25.76 2.47 -19.32
C ASP A 35 25.20 3.75 -19.95
N SER A 36 25.52 4.02 -21.20
CA SER A 36 25.12 5.24 -21.91
C SER A 36 23.62 5.29 -22.22
N GLU A 37 22.98 4.13 -22.44
CA GLU A 37 21.57 4.04 -22.83
C GLU A 37 20.69 3.62 -21.63
N LEU A 38 21.04 2.53 -20.96
CA LEU A 38 20.26 1.95 -19.87
C LEU A 38 20.58 2.58 -18.51
N GLY A 39 21.74 3.21 -18.38
CA GLY A 39 22.18 3.86 -17.14
C GLY A 39 21.48 5.19 -16.88
N MET A 40 21.79 5.77 -15.73
CA MET A 40 21.19 7.02 -15.27
C MET A 40 22.25 7.94 -14.71
N SER A 41 22.83 8.79 -15.57
CA SER A 41 23.71 9.88 -15.10
C SER A 41 22.90 10.96 -14.37
N PRO A 42 23.53 11.78 -13.51
CA PRO A 42 22.85 12.93 -12.90
C PRO A 42 22.20 13.86 -13.92
N GLU A 43 22.83 14.12 -15.06
CA GLU A 43 22.29 14.98 -16.13
C GLU A 43 21.08 14.36 -16.84
N LYS A 44 21.08 13.04 -17.01
CA LYS A 44 19.91 12.32 -17.55
C LYS A 44 18.75 12.36 -16.56
N ALA A 45 19.05 12.15 -15.27
CA ALA A 45 18.06 12.23 -14.21
C ALA A 45 17.48 13.64 -14.05
N GLU A 46 18.29 14.69 -14.17
CA GLU A 46 17.82 16.09 -14.14
C GLU A 46 16.75 16.35 -15.20
N LYS A 47 16.94 15.86 -16.42
CA LYS A 47 15.96 16.02 -17.51
C LYS A 47 14.63 15.32 -17.23
N ILE A 48 14.66 14.23 -16.48
CA ILE A 48 13.46 13.44 -16.14
C ILE A 48 12.75 14.00 -14.92
N THR A 49 13.53 14.41 -13.90
CA THR A 49 12.99 14.73 -12.58
C THR A 49 12.87 16.21 -12.27
N GLY A 50 13.54 17.07 -13.07
CA GLY A 50 13.70 18.50 -12.77
C GLY A 50 14.67 18.80 -11.61
N ILE A 51 15.23 17.79 -10.95
CA ILE A 51 16.22 17.98 -9.88
C ILE A 51 17.61 18.17 -10.49
N SER A 52 18.30 19.26 -10.15
CA SER A 52 19.60 19.56 -10.75
C SER A 52 20.63 18.45 -10.52
N ALA A 53 21.46 18.19 -11.51
CA ALA A 53 22.54 17.20 -11.46
C ALA A 53 23.48 17.43 -10.26
N ASP A 54 23.75 18.69 -9.92
CA ASP A 54 24.60 19.04 -8.78
C ASP A 54 23.95 18.68 -7.44
N LEU A 55 22.63 18.85 -7.30
CA LEU A 55 21.89 18.44 -6.11
C LEU A 55 21.87 16.91 -5.97
N ILE A 56 21.72 16.18 -7.08
CA ILE A 56 21.80 14.72 -7.11
C ILE A 56 23.18 14.26 -6.65
N ARG A 57 24.27 14.84 -7.17
CA ARG A 57 25.64 14.53 -6.72
C ARG A 57 25.85 14.83 -5.26
N LYS A 58 25.36 15.99 -4.80
CA LYS A 58 25.46 16.38 -3.39
C LYS A 58 24.76 15.36 -2.50
N ALA A 59 23.55 14.96 -2.82
CA ALA A 59 22.78 13.97 -2.06
C ALA A 59 23.47 12.60 -2.02
N ALA A 60 23.99 12.13 -3.18
CA ALA A 60 24.73 10.87 -3.27
C ALA A 60 25.96 10.85 -2.36
N ARG A 61 26.77 11.91 -2.42
CA ARG A 61 27.97 12.05 -1.56
C ARG A 61 27.60 12.14 -0.09
N MET A 62 26.59 12.93 0.26
CA MET A 62 26.12 13.03 1.65
C MET A 62 25.72 11.67 2.19
N TYR A 63 24.93 10.90 1.46
CA TYR A 63 24.47 9.58 1.88
C TYR A 63 25.64 8.57 2.00
N ALA A 64 26.53 8.52 1.00
CA ALA A 64 27.64 7.57 0.99
C ALA A 64 28.69 7.84 2.06
N MET A 65 28.92 9.12 2.42
CA MET A 65 29.91 9.50 3.41
C MET A 65 29.38 9.50 4.85
N ALA A 66 28.07 9.59 5.02
CA ALA A 66 27.48 9.50 6.35
C ALA A 66 27.50 8.05 6.85
N LYS A 67 28.05 7.85 8.05
CA LYS A 67 28.17 6.53 8.70
C LYS A 67 27.73 6.67 10.16
N PRO A 68 26.53 6.19 10.54
CA PRO A 68 25.52 5.53 9.72
C PRO A 68 24.66 6.50 8.90
N ALA A 69 23.96 5.95 7.91
CA ALA A 69 22.89 6.62 7.18
C ALA A 69 21.68 5.70 7.00
N ALA A 70 20.50 6.28 6.94
CA ALA A 70 19.25 5.55 6.70
C ALA A 70 18.42 6.21 5.61
N ILE A 71 17.65 5.41 4.88
CA ILE A 71 16.66 5.85 3.90
C ILE A 71 15.28 5.43 4.42
N SER A 72 14.36 6.39 4.54
CA SER A 72 12.96 6.13 4.79
C SER A 72 12.18 6.20 3.48
N TRP A 73 11.33 5.21 3.23
CA TRP A 73 10.42 5.23 2.11
C TRP A 73 8.97 5.00 2.57
N GLY A 74 8.03 5.26 1.70
CA GLY A 74 6.62 5.10 1.99
C GLY A 74 5.86 4.43 0.85
N LEU A 75 4.58 4.22 1.06
CA LEU A 75 3.65 3.52 0.17
C LEU A 75 3.57 4.11 -1.25
N ALA A 76 3.96 5.37 -1.46
CA ALA A 76 4.00 5.97 -2.80
C ALA A 76 4.90 5.21 -3.78
N ILE A 77 5.88 4.45 -3.30
CA ILE A 77 6.73 3.58 -4.15
C ILE A 77 5.88 2.47 -4.75
N ASP A 78 5.06 1.79 -3.96
CA ASP A 78 4.21 0.68 -4.41
C ASP A 78 3.10 1.15 -5.36
N GLN A 79 2.70 2.43 -5.25
CA GLN A 79 1.67 3.05 -6.09
C GLN A 79 2.23 3.64 -7.39
N ASN A 80 3.30 3.08 -7.90
CA ASN A 80 4.01 3.49 -9.10
C ASN A 80 4.35 2.28 -9.96
N ALA A 81 4.17 2.36 -11.27
CA ALA A 81 4.51 1.26 -12.19
C ALA A 81 6.00 0.86 -12.17
N ASN A 82 6.88 1.73 -11.66
CA ASN A 82 8.30 1.46 -11.42
C ASN A 82 8.61 1.07 -9.97
N GLY A 83 7.60 0.74 -9.16
CA GLY A 83 7.78 0.52 -7.73
C GLY A 83 8.86 -0.50 -7.39
N MET A 84 8.88 -1.64 -8.09
CA MET A 84 9.91 -2.68 -7.86
C MET A 84 11.32 -2.19 -8.16
N GLN A 85 11.52 -1.45 -9.26
CA GLN A 85 12.83 -0.91 -9.65
C GLN A 85 13.30 0.20 -8.71
N VAL A 86 12.37 1.02 -8.20
CA VAL A 86 12.69 2.02 -7.17
C VAL A 86 13.08 1.34 -5.86
N GLY A 87 12.31 0.35 -5.43
CA GLY A 87 12.63 -0.46 -4.24
C GLY A 87 14.00 -1.12 -4.36
N GLN A 88 14.30 -1.75 -5.50
CA GLN A 88 15.61 -2.34 -5.77
C GLN A 88 16.73 -1.29 -5.66
N CYS A 89 16.59 -0.14 -6.32
CA CYS A 89 17.60 0.94 -6.21
C CYS A 89 17.82 1.44 -4.77
N ILE A 90 16.76 1.50 -3.96
CA ILE A 90 16.90 1.94 -2.56
C ILE A 90 17.67 0.88 -1.75
N LEU A 91 17.35 -0.40 -1.94
CA LEU A 91 18.07 -1.50 -1.31
C LEU A 91 19.53 -1.57 -1.78
N ASP A 92 19.78 -1.35 -3.08
CA ASP A 92 21.12 -1.26 -3.63
C ASP A 92 21.93 -0.12 -2.98
N LEU A 93 21.33 1.08 -2.81
CA LEU A 93 21.97 2.22 -2.12
C LEU A 93 22.38 1.86 -0.69
N MET A 94 21.51 1.22 0.06
CA MET A 94 21.81 0.75 1.42
C MET A 94 22.97 -0.25 1.41
N ALA A 95 22.93 -1.21 0.49
CA ALA A 95 23.91 -2.29 0.41
C ALA A 95 25.30 -1.80 -0.01
N ILE A 96 25.39 -1.02 -1.11
CA ILE A 96 26.71 -0.55 -1.59
C ILE A 96 27.38 0.44 -0.65
N THR A 97 26.64 1.02 0.30
CA THR A 97 27.18 1.93 1.30
C THR A 97 27.33 1.28 2.69
N GLY A 98 27.02 -0.01 2.85
CA GLY A 98 27.14 -0.74 4.11
C GLY A 98 26.20 -0.25 5.22
N ASN A 99 25.08 0.42 4.87
CA ASN A 99 24.11 0.96 5.82
C ASN A 99 22.96 -0.02 6.13
N VAL A 100 23.25 -1.32 6.12
CA VAL A 100 22.28 -2.40 6.32
C VAL A 100 22.55 -3.08 7.65
N ASP A 101 21.53 -3.13 8.50
CA ASP A 101 21.51 -3.82 9.78
C ASP A 101 22.58 -3.33 10.79
N VAL A 102 22.96 -2.08 10.68
CA VAL A 102 23.91 -1.39 11.57
C VAL A 102 23.17 -0.39 12.46
N PRO A 103 23.66 -0.08 13.68
CA PRO A 103 23.06 0.96 14.52
C PRO A 103 22.95 2.29 13.78
N GLY A 104 21.74 2.86 13.68
CA GLY A 104 21.46 4.11 12.97
C GLY A 104 21.33 3.98 11.45
N GLY A 105 21.52 2.79 10.88
CA GLY A 105 21.23 2.46 9.50
C GLY A 105 19.82 1.90 9.29
N ASN A 106 19.58 1.24 8.16
CA ASN A 106 18.36 0.51 7.89
C ASN A 106 18.43 -0.89 8.51
N ILE A 107 17.48 -1.18 9.39
CA ILE A 107 17.47 -2.41 10.19
C ILE A 107 16.56 -3.45 9.53
N LEU A 108 17.05 -4.67 9.46
CA LEU A 108 16.30 -5.83 8.95
C LEU A 108 15.62 -6.59 10.10
N GLY A 109 14.50 -7.24 9.80
CA GLY A 109 13.80 -8.10 10.75
C GLY A 109 14.60 -9.34 11.12
N ASP A 110 14.39 -9.87 12.32
CA ASP A 110 15.01 -11.12 12.78
C ASP A 110 14.18 -12.32 12.31
N ALA A 111 14.79 -13.23 11.55
CA ALA A 111 14.13 -14.43 11.03
C ALA A 111 14.10 -15.61 12.04
N THR A 112 14.76 -15.46 13.19
CA THR A 112 14.92 -16.58 14.15
C THR A 112 14.01 -16.48 15.37
N THR A 113 13.05 -15.56 15.36
CA THR A 113 12.15 -15.31 16.50
C THR A 113 11.28 -16.51 16.87
N GLY A 114 11.10 -17.45 15.96
CA GLY A 114 10.25 -18.62 16.15
C GLY A 114 8.75 -18.31 16.25
N LEU A 115 8.34 -17.09 15.91
CA LEU A 115 6.93 -16.74 15.76
C LEU A 115 6.47 -17.08 14.34
N ASN A 116 5.35 -17.78 14.26
CA ASN A 116 4.81 -18.24 12.99
C ASN A 116 3.92 -17.17 12.35
N GLU A 117 4.25 -16.78 11.14
CA GLU A 117 3.42 -15.89 10.31
C GLU A 117 2.70 -16.65 9.19
N VAL A 118 2.93 -17.92 9.08
CA VAL A 118 2.28 -18.74 8.06
C VAL A 118 0.79 -18.82 8.36
N GLY A 119 -0.01 -18.51 7.35
CA GLY A 119 -1.47 -18.55 7.48
C GLY A 119 -1.97 -19.96 7.75
N PHE A 120 -2.99 -20.08 8.58
CA PHE A 120 -3.64 -21.34 8.96
C PHE A 120 -3.99 -22.24 7.75
N GLY A 121 -4.43 -21.63 6.65
CA GLY A 121 -4.72 -22.36 5.41
C GLY A 121 -3.50 -23.12 4.86
N PHE A 122 -2.29 -22.60 5.01
CA PHE A 122 -1.08 -23.28 4.57
C PHE A 122 -0.77 -24.49 5.46
N GLU A 123 -0.96 -24.40 6.77
CA GLU A 123 -0.82 -25.53 7.69
C GLU A 123 -1.78 -26.68 7.37
N LYS A 124 -2.99 -26.37 6.94
CA LYS A 124 -4.02 -27.35 6.56
C LYS A 124 -3.94 -27.80 5.09
N GLY A 125 -2.85 -27.45 4.40
CA GLY A 125 -2.62 -27.88 3.02
C GLY A 125 -3.39 -27.11 1.95
N VAL A 126 -4.10 -26.02 2.32
CA VAL A 126 -4.81 -25.16 1.37
C VAL A 126 -3.84 -24.46 0.41
N GLY A 127 -2.56 -24.43 0.74
CA GLY A 127 -1.49 -23.91 -0.12
C GLY A 127 -1.43 -24.56 -1.51
N SER A 128 -1.96 -25.79 -1.67
CA SER A 128 -2.11 -26.43 -2.99
C SER A 128 -3.05 -25.66 -3.92
N LEU A 129 -3.96 -24.85 -3.37
CA LEU A 129 -4.84 -23.96 -4.14
C LEU A 129 -4.11 -22.74 -4.70
N ALA A 130 -2.89 -22.46 -4.23
CA ALA A 130 -2.05 -21.40 -4.78
C ALA A 130 -1.83 -21.54 -6.29
N THR A 131 -1.85 -22.76 -6.83
CA THR A 131 -1.79 -23.01 -8.28
C THR A 131 -3.02 -22.51 -9.06
N LYS A 132 -4.08 -22.13 -8.36
CA LYS A 132 -5.33 -21.63 -8.95
C LYS A 132 -5.54 -20.14 -8.73
N MET A 133 -4.56 -19.43 -8.22
CA MET A 133 -4.69 -17.99 -7.99
C MET A 133 -4.97 -17.23 -9.29
N VAL A 134 -5.94 -16.33 -9.24
CA VAL A 134 -6.21 -15.39 -10.35
C VAL A 134 -4.96 -14.57 -10.62
N GLY A 135 -4.52 -14.52 -11.88
CA GLY A 135 -3.34 -13.79 -12.32
C GLY A 135 -2.02 -14.55 -12.25
N LEU A 136 -2.01 -15.80 -11.78
CA LEU A 136 -0.78 -16.59 -11.68
C LEU A 136 -0.11 -16.85 -13.04
N ASP A 137 -0.90 -17.01 -14.09
CA ASP A 137 -0.44 -17.20 -15.47
C ASP A 137 0.14 -15.92 -16.09
N GLN A 138 -0.36 -14.76 -15.70
CA GLN A 138 0.08 -13.47 -16.21
C GLN A 138 1.20 -12.84 -15.37
N TYR A 139 1.10 -12.95 -14.04
CA TYR A 139 2.01 -12.35 -13.08
C TYR A 139 2.49 -13.37 -12.04
N PRO A 140 3.23 -14.40 -12.47
CA PRO A 140 3.69 -15.45 -11.55
C PRO A 140 4.60 -14.91 -10.44
N ALA A 141 5.38 -13.87 -10.69
CA ALA A 141 6.20 -13.23 -9.67
C ALA A 141 5.34 -12.65 -8.54
N TYR A 142 4.31 -11.85 -8.89
CA TYR A 142 3.40 -11.28 -7.92
C TYR A 142 2.73 -12.38 -7.08
N CYS A 143 2.09 -13.33 -7.73
CA CYS A 143 1.31 -14.35 -7.04
C CYS A 143 2.19 -15.24 -6.13
N ASN A 144 3.41 -15.58 -6.54
CA ASN A 144 4.30 -16.43 -5.74
C ASN A 144 5.02 -15.68 -4.62
N LEU A 145 5.39 -14.40 -4.82
CA LEU A 145 6.12 -13.64 -3.82
C LEU A 145 5.20 -13.07 -2.73
N ILE A 146 3.99 -12.63 -3.12
CA ILE A 146 2.98 -12.12 -2.18
C ILE A 146 2.08 -13.25 -1.64
N MET A 147 2.03 -14.38 -2.33
CA MET A 147 1.15 -15.53 -2.04
C MET A 147 -0.35 -15.16 -2.06
N ASN A 148 -0.73 -14.25 -2.95
CA ASN A 148 -2.10 -13.79 -3.16
C ASN A 148 -2.44 -13.79 -4.65
N ALA A 149 -3.74 -13.93 -4.95
CA ALA A 149 -4.25 -13.61 -6.28
C ALA A 149 -3.96 -12.15 -6.62
N HIS A 150 -3.74 -11.85 -7.91
CA HIS A 150 -3.48 -10.48 -8.33
C HIS A 150 -4.74 -9.62 -8.14
N ALA A 151 -4.67 -8.63 -7.26
CA ALA A 151 -5.84 -7.88 -6.81
C ALA A 151 -6.65 -7.26 -7.98
N ASP A 152 -5.97 -6.62 -8.91
CA ASP A 152 -6.66 -5.92 -10.00
C ASP A 152 -7.19 -6.88 -11.09
N LEU A 153 -6.59 -8.06 -11.26
CA LEU A 153 -7.12 -9.09 -12.17
C LEU A 153 -8.35 -9.79 -11.62
N MET A 154 -8.65 -9.64 -10.33
CA MET A 154 -9.92 -10.08 -9.76
C MET A 154 -11.11 -9.39 -10.42
N LEU A 155 -10.97 -8.12 -10.82
CA LEU A 155 -12.02 -7.42 -11.57
C LEU A 155 -12.33 -8.13 -12.89
N GLN A 156 -11.30 -8.49 -13.67
CA GLN A 156 -11.50 -9.23 -14.92
C GLN A 156 -12.11 -10.62 -14.68
N ALA A 157 -11.72 -11.28 -13.59
CA ALA A 157 -12.30 -12.57 -13.23
C ALA A 157 -13.79 -12.46 -12.87
N LEU A 158 -14.20 -11.42 -12.16
CA LEU A 158 -15.60 -11.11 -11.87
C LEU A 158 -16.39 -10.84 -13.17
N GLU A 159 -15.84 -10.02 -14.07
CA GLU A 159 -16.51 -9.66 -15.32
C GLU A 159 -16.68 -10.82 -16.31
N THR A 160 -15.65 -11.67 -16.40
CA THR A 160 -15.56 -12.69 -17.46
C THR A 160 -15.84 -14.12 -16.99
N GLY A 161 -15.82 -14.35 -15.68
CA GLY A 161 -15.88 -15.71 -15.11
C GLY A 161 -14.64 -16.55 -15.37
N LYS A 162 -13.50 -15.92 -15.75
CA LYS A 162 -12.25 -16.62 -16.07
C LYS A 162 -11.14 -16.20 -15.10
N PRO A 163 -10.26 -17.14 -14.68
CA PRO A 163 -10.17 -18.58 -15.05
C PRO A 163 -11.31 -19.43 -14.48
N TYR A 164 -12.08 -18.93 -13.54
CA TYR A 164 -13.28 -19.53 -12.96
C TYR A 164 -14.21 -18.43 -12.41
N PRO A 165 -15.53 -18.68 -12.31
CA PRO A 165 -16.46 -17.69 -11.77
C PRO A 165 -16.24 -17.50 -10.27
N ILE A 166 -16.17 -16.24 -9.84
CA ILE A 166 -16.13 -15.86 -8.43
C ILE A 166 -17.56 -15.62 -7.99
N LYS A 167 -18.05 -16.38 -7.01
CA LYS A 167 -19.46 -16.41 -6.60
C LYS A 167 -19.68 -15.93 -5.18
N PHE A 168 -18.63 -15.90 -4.37
CA PHE A 168 -18.69 -15.54 -2.97
C PHE A 168 -17.68 -14.43 -2.66
N GLY A 169 -18.14 -13.40 -1.95
CA GLY A 169 -17.30 -12.28 -1.49
C GLY A 169 -17.36 -12.11 0.02
N MET A 170 -16.22 -11.77 0.62
CA MET A 170 -16.12 -11.32 1.99
C MET A 170 -15.24 -10.07 2.06
N TYR A 171 -15.74 -9.01 2.66
CA TYR A 171 -14.95 -7.86 3.05
C TYR A 171 -14.67 -7.91 4.56
N ALA A 172 -13.44 -7.63 4.94
CA ALA A 172 -13.05 -7.54 6.35
C ALA A 172 -12.38 -6.19 6.60
N GLY A 173 -13.16 -5.21 7.08
CA GLY A 173 -12.69 -3.84 7.28
C GLY A 173 -12.18 -3.21 5.97
N ASN A 174 -12.91 -3.37 4.88
CA ASN A 174 -12.48 -2.90 3.55
C ASN A 174 -13.59 -2.08 2.87
N ASN A 175 -13.25 -0.86 2.49
CA ASN A 175 -14.13 -0.01 1.70
C ASN A 175 -13.61 0.06 0.24
N LEU A 176 -13.81 -1.02 -0.49
CA LEU A 176 -13.28 -1.24 -1.84
C LEU A 176 -13.61 -0.08 -2.79
N MET A 177 -14.88 0.32 -2.83
CA MET A 177 -15.39 1.31 -3.80
C MET A 177 -14.94 2.73 -3.48
N SER A 178 -14.77 3.08 -2.20
CA SER A 178 -14.38 4.45 -1.83
C SER A 178 -12.87 4.60 -1.62
N CYS A 179 -12.09 3.51 -1.56
CA CYS A 179 -10.70 3.59 -1.17
C CYS A 179 -9.73 2.87 -2.10
N THR A 180 -9.89 1.55 -2.25
CA THR A 180 -8.79 0.72 -2.78
C THR A 180 -8.83 0.48 -4.28
N SER A 181 -10.00 0.46 -4.89
CA SER A 181 -10.12 0.09 -6.30
C SER A 181 -9.84 1.26 -7.26
N ALA A 182 -9.09 0.97 -8.30
CA ALA A 182 -9.13 1.76 -9.53
C ALA A 182 -10.45 1.45 -10.28
N GLU A 183 -11.03 2.41 -10.99
CA GLU A 183 -12.33 2.26 -11.66
C GLU A 183 -13.44 1.72 -10.72
N PRO A 184 -13.74 2.39 -9.60
CA PRO A 184 -14.61 1.86 -8.54
C PRO A 184 -16.03 1.51 -9.03
N LYS A 185 -16.57 2.25 -10.01
CA LYS A 185 -17.88 1.93 -10.59
C LYS A 185 -17.86 0.61 -11.37
N ARG A 186 -16.77 0.32 -12.06
CA ARG A 186 -16.61 -0.95 -12.78
C ARG A 186 -16.54 -2.14 -11.83
N TRP A 187 -15.86 -1.95 -10.67
CA TRP A 187 -15.87 -2.93 -9.58
C TRP A 187 -17.29 -3.16 -9.04
N HIS A 188 -18.02 -2.08 -8.78
CA HIS A 188 -19.42 -2.15 -8.34
C HIS A 188 -20.24 -3.01 -9.29
N ASP A 189 -20.26 -2.65 -10.57
CA ASP A 189 -21.07 -3.33 -11.58
C ASP A 189 -20.68 -4.82 -11.75
N ALA A 190 -19.38 -5.13 -11.66
CA ALA A 190 -18.88 -6.50 -11.74
C ALA A 190 -19.28 -7.35 -10.52
N ILE A 191 -19.17 -6.80 -9.32
CA ILE A 191 -19.51 -7.49 -8.06
C ILE A 191 -21.00 -7.78 -8.00
N VAL A 192 -21.83 -6.76 -8.19
CA VAL A 192 -23.31 -6.90 -8.14
C VAL A 192 -23.82 -7.92 -9.16
N LYS A 193 -23.17 -7.99 -10.32
CA LYS A 193 -23.55 -8.94 -11.39
C LYS A 193 -23.09 -10.37 -11.10
N SER A 194 -21.94 -10.56 -10.46
CA SER A 194 -21.23 -11.85 -10.50
C SER A 194 -21.28 -12.63 -9.20
N LEU A 195 -21.36 -11.95 -8.04
CA LEU A 195 -21.44 -12.64 -6.77
C LEU A 195 -22.87 -13.16 -6.50
N GLU A 196 -22.95 -14.41 -6.04
CA GLU A 196 -24.19 -15.02 -5.56
C GLU A 196 -24.46 -14.68 -4.09
N PHE A 197 -23.41 -14.37 -3.33
CA PHE A 197 -23.49 -13.95 -1.95
C PHE A 197 -22.24 -13.16 -1.55
N CYS A 198 -22.46 -12.04 -0.89
CA CYS A 198 -21.39 -11.21 -0.34
C CYS A 198 -21.71 -10.78 1.09
N PHE A 199 -20.72 -10.76 1.96
CA PHE A 199 -20.87 -10.19 3.29
C PHE A 199 -19.67 -9.36 3.70
N THR A 200 -19.89 -8.46 4.64
CA THR A 200 -18.82 -7.69 5.26
C THR A 200 -18.79 -7.86 6.77
N VAL A 201 -17.60 -7.71 7.34
CA VAL A 201 -17.35 -7.53 8.77
C VAL A 201 -16.73 -6.16 8.94
N ASP A 202 -17.49 -5.18 9.40
CA ASP A 202 -17.03 -3.80 9.51
C ASP A 202 -17.61 -3.09 10.74
N THR A 203 -16.96 -2.02 11.16
CA THR A 203 -17.41 -1.15 12.26
C THR A 203 -18.51 -0.17 11.82
N PHE A 204 -18.61 0.10 10.54
CA PHE A 204 -19.58 1.03 9.95
C PHE A 204 -20.16 0.47 8.65
N ILE A 205 -21.35 0.91 8.28
CA ILE A 205 -21.90 0.68 6.96
C ILE A 205 -21.20 1.64 5.99
N THR A 206 -20.39 1.06 5.12
CA THR A 206 -19.63 1.78 4.10
C THR A 206 -20.34 1.75 2.74
N PRO A 207 -19.99 2.60 1.78
CA PRO A 207 -20.50 2.49 0.40
C PRO A 207 -20.33 1.09 -0.20
N SER A 208 -19.21 0.43 0.07
CA SER A 208 -18.98 -0.94 -0.42
C SER A 208 -19.92 -1.96 0.23
N ALA A 209 -20.19 -1.81 1.53
CA ALA A 209 -21.12 -2.67 2.23
C ALA A 209 -22.56 -2.48 1.73
N GLU A 210 -23.01 -1.23 1.61
CA GLU A 210 -24.36 -0.87 1.14
C GLU A 210 -24.62 -1.36 -0.28
N ALA A 211 -23.64 -1.15 -1.17
CA ALA A 211 -23.79 -1.45 -2.58
C ALA A 211 -23.80 -2.95 -2.92
N SER A 212 -23.09 -3.78 -2.14
CA SER A 212 -22.72 -5.11 -2.61
C SER A 212 -22.84 -6.24 -1.61
N CYS A 213 -23.20 -5.97 -0.34
CA CYS A 213 -23.28 -7.02 0.66
C CYS A 213 -24.72 -7.41 1.00
N ASP A 214 -24.98 -8.72 0.96
CA ASP A 214 -26.24 -9.31 1.41
C ASP A 214 -26.34 -9.39 2.93
N LEU A 215 -25.19 -9.36 3.61
CA LEU A 215 -25.09 -9.46 5.07
C LEU A 215 -23.99 -8.58 5.62
N ILE A 216 -24.30 -7.82 6.67
CA ILE A 216 -23.34 -6.99 7.40
C ILE A 216 -23.20 -7.53 8.81
N LEU A 217 -22.00 -7.94 9.20
CA LEU A 217 -21.66 -8.41 10.53
C LEU A 217 -20.91 -7.31 11.29
N PRO A 218 -21.37 -6.93 12.50
CA PRO A 218 -20.73 -5.87 13.25
C PRO A 218 -19.35 -6.29 13.76
N LEU A 219 -18.32 -5.47 13.46
CA LEU A 219 -16.94 -5.64 13.91
C LEU A 219 -16.72 -4.92 15.24
N ALA A 220 -16.18 -5.62 16.22
CA ALA A 220 -15.74 -5.00 17.46
C ALA A 220 -14.57 -4.04 17.20
N ALA A 221 -14.70 -2.79 17.63
CA ALA A 221 -13.64 -1.80 17.57
C ALA A 221 -12.42 -2.24 18.41
N SER A 222 -11.26 -1.64 18.17
CA SER A 222 -10.01 -2.05 18.84
C SER A 222 -10.10 -1.97 20.36
N ALA A 223 -10.82 -0.98 20.91
CA ALA A 223 -11.05 -0.85 22.35
C ALA A 223 -12.03 -1.89 22.92
N GLU A 224 -12.83 -2.53 22.09
CA GLU A 224 -13.88 -3.50 22.48
C GLU A 224 -13.39 -4.95 22.47
N ARG A 225 -12.12 -5.21 22.22
CA ARG A 225 -11.55 -6.55 22.12
C ARG A 225 -10.12 -6.61 22.60
N ASP A 226 -9.67 -7.80 22.98
CA ASP A 226 -8.26 -8.09 23.15
C ASP A 226 -7.59 -8.30 21.80
N GLY A 227 -6.28 -8.07 21.73
CA GLY A 227 -5.52 -8.30 20.52
C GLY A 227 -4.02 -8.31 20.73
N THR A 228 -3.32 -8.77 19.71
CA THR A 228 -1.86 -8.73 19.63
C THR A 228 -1.43 -8.23 18.26
N THR A 229 -0.28 -7.59 18.21
CA THR A 229 0.41 -7.24 16.98
C THR A 229 1.90 -7.40 17.13
N PHE A 230 2.60 -7.62 16.03
CA PHE A 230 4.05 -7.70 16.01
C PHE A 230 4.67 -6.43 15.49
N THR A 231 5.85 -6.11 15.99
CA THR A 231 6.76 -5.17 15.34
C THR A 231 7.86 -5.98 14.67
N HIS A 232 7.75 -6.15 13.34
CA HIS A 232 8.77 -6.86 12.54
C HIS A 232 9.95 -5.96 12.18
N TYR A 233 9.83 -4.69 12.49
CA TYR A 233 10.75 -3.66 12.03
C TYR A 233 11.62 -3.21 13.18
N GLY A 234 12.91 -3.33 12.98
CA GLY A 234 13.90 -2.86 13.92
C GLY A 234 14.91 -3.92 14.37
N ALA A 235 15.78 -3.52 15.23
CA ALA A 235 16.87 -4.37 15.74
C ALA A 235 16.39 -5.49 16.68
N SER A 236 15.17 -5.37 17.16
CA SER A 236 14.50 -6.40 17.96
C SER A 236 13.11 -6.67 17.44
N MET A 237 12.61 -7.90 17.68
CA MET A 237 11.20 -8.17 17.53
C MET A 237 10.47 -7.75 18.80
N GLY A 238 9.29 -7.14 18.64
CA GLY A 238 8.42 -6.82 19.75
C GLY A 238 7.03 -7.41 19.54
N ILE A 239 6.42 -7.89 20.59
CA ILE A 239 5.02 -8.27 20.64
C ILE A 239 4.29 -7.20 21.44
N LYS A 240 3.28 -6.57 20.83
CA LYS A 240 2.39 -5.64 21.52
C LYS A 240 1.09 -6.34 21.83
N GLY A 241 0.65 -6.25 23.08
CA GLY A 241 -0.66 -6.66 23.51
C GLY A 241 -1.55 -5.45 23.77
N PHE A 242 -2.85 -5.63 23.61
CA PHE A 242 -3.85 -4.68 24.08
C PHE A 242 -5.05 -5.44 24.63
N ALA A 243 -5.49 -5.03 25.81
CA ALA A 243 -6.67 -5.58 26.46
C ALA A 243 -7.91 -4.76 26.11
N GLN A 244 -9.05 -5.41 26.14
CA GLN A 244 -10.35 -4.75 26.00
C GLN A 244 -10.50 -3.65 27.04
N ALA A 245 -10.77 -2.43 26.60
CA ALA A 245 -10.93 -1.24 27.43
C ALA A 245 -12.37 -0.69 27.46
N ALA A 246 -13.21 -1.15 26.53
CA ALA A 246 -14.61 -0.74 26.44
C ALA A 246 -15.54 -1.95 26.35
N THR A 247 -16.77 -1.80 26.81
CA THR A 247 -17.80 -2.80 26.61
C THR A 247 -18.15 -2.95 25.14
N ARG A 248 -18.28 -4.18 24.67
CA ARG A 248 -18.71 -4.45 23.29
C ARG A 248 -20.10 -3.92 23.04
N THR A 249 -20.29 -3.32 21.88
CA THR A 249 -21.59 -2.82 21.43
C THR A 249 -22.36 -3.94 20.72
N GLY A 250 -23.55 -4.25 21.19
CA GLY A 250 -24.45 -5.23 20.58
C GLY A 250 -23.81 -6.61 20.38
N GLU A 251 -23.89 -7.14 19.17
CA GLU A 251 -23.36 -8.46 18.78
C GLU A 251 -21.97 -8.39 18.12
N ALA A 252 -21.26 -7.26 18.26
CA ALA A 252 -19.97 -7.06 17.63
C ALA A 252 -18.94 -8.13 18.04
N ARG A 253 -18.19 -8.65 17.04
CA ARG A 253 -17.15 -9.67 17.21
C ARG A 253 -15.86 -9.23 16.57
N SER A 254 -14.74 -9.77 17.03
CA SER A 254 -13.47 -9.59 16.31
C SER A 254 -13.46 -10.40 15.00
N ASN A 255 -12.61 -10.01 14.06
CA ASN A 255 -12.38 -10.80 12.84
C ASN A 255 -11.98 -12.25 13.17
N ALA A 256 -11.13 -12.45 14.19
CA ALA A 256 -10.70 -13.78 14.61
C ALA A 256 -11.90 -14.63 15.09
N GLU A 257 -12.78 -14.07 15.91
CA GLU A 257 -13.99 -14.76 16.39
C GLU A 257 -14.94 -15.10 15.24
N THR A 258 -15.13 -14.18 14.30
CA THR A 258 -15.99 -14.39 13.12
C THR A 258 -15.42 -15.47 12.22
N CYS A 259 -14.14 -15.38 11.84
CA CYS A 259 -13.49 -16.39 11.00
C CYS A 259 -13.43 -17.77 11.68
N PHE A 260 -13.16 -17.82 12.98
CA PHE A 260 -13.18 -19.06 13.74
C PHE A 260 -14.56 -19.73 13.76
N ALA A 261 -15.62 -18.95 14.00
CA ALA A 261 -16.99 -19.47 14.01
C ALA A 261 -17.43 -19.99 12.62
N ILE A 262 -17.10 -19.28 11.56
CA ILE A 262 -17.37 -19.70 10.17
C ILE A 262 -16.56 -20.94 9.83
N GLY A 263 -15.26 -20.93 10.11
CA GLY A 263 -14.36 -22.04 9.83
C GLY A 263 -14.79 -23.34 10.49
N LYS A 264 -15.19 -23.30 11.77
CA LYS A 264 -15.73 -24.47 12.48
C LYS A 264 -17.01 -25.06 11.86
N LYS A 265 -17.81 -24.23 11.18
CA LYS A 265 -19.00 -24.70 10.47
C LYS A 265 -18.69 -25.30 9.11
N LEU A 266 -17.73 -24.73 8.38
CA LEU A 266 -17.39 -25.15 7.02
C LEU A 266 -16.47 -26.38 7.01
N HIS A 267 -15.49 -26.43 7.91
CA HIS A 267 -14.46 -27.46 7.99
C HIS A 267 -14.19 -27.83 9.46
N PRO A 268 -15.15 -28.43 10.19
CA PRO A 268 -15.01 -28.72 11.61
C PRO A 268 -13.73 -29.52 11.90
N GLU A 269 -13.31 -30.41 11.02
CA GLU A 269 -12.11 -31.23 11.13
C GLU A 269 -10.79 -30.43 11.18
N TRP A 270 -10.78 -29.20 10.67
CA TRP A 270 -9.59 -28.34 10.72
C TRP A 270 -9.47 -27.59 12.05
N TRP A 271 -10.57 -27.50 12.80
CA TRP A 271 -10.69 -26.67 13.99
C TRP A 271 -10.88 -27.46 15.27
N GLU A 272 -10.92 -28.80 15.19
CA GLU A 272 -11.17 -29.67 16.35
C GLU A 272 -10.09 -29.57 17.44
N ASP A 273 -8.83 -29.30 17.04
CA ASP A 273 -7.69 -29.12 17.93
C ASP A 273 -7.76 -27.84 18.77
N TYR A 274 -8.64 -26.90 18.41
CA TYR A 274 -8.75 -25.62 19.08
C TYR A 274 -10.02 -25.54 19.93
N LYS A 275 -9.82 -25.46 21.23
CA LYS A 275 -10.92 -25.30 22.20
C LYS A 275 -11.78 -24.05 21.89
N ASP A 276 -11.09 -22.93 21.65
CA ASP A 276 -11.70 -21.62 21.41
C ASP A 276 -10.78 -20.75 20.53
N VAL A 277 -11.22 -19.53 20.24
CA VAL A 277 -10.46 -18.57 19.43
C VAL A 277 -9.16 -18.13 20.09
N ASP A 278 -9.08 -18.15 21.41
CA ASP A 278 -7.86 -17.79 22.13
C ASP A 278 -6.76 -18.85 21.93
N ALA A 279 -7.12 -20.13 22.04
CA ALA A 279 -6.20 -21.25 21.73
C ALA A 279 -5.76 -21.21 20.28
N PHE A 280 -6.66 -20.90 19.36
CA PHE A 280 -6.32 -20.71 17.94
C PHE A 280 -5.37 -19.53 17.73
N THR A 281 -5.61 -18.39 18.37
CA THR A 281 -4.75 -17.20 18.28
C THR A 281 -3.37 -17.47 18.91
N THR A 282 -3.31 -18.16 20.03
CA THR A 282 -2.07 -18.62 20.68
C THR A 282 -1.24 -19.47 19.73
N HIS A 283 -1.87 -20.43 19.06
CA HIS A 283 -1.18 -21.26 18.06
C HIS A 283 -0.73 -20.45 16.83
N LEU A 284 -1.68 -19.79 16.16
CA LEU A 284 -1.44 -19.18 14.86
C LEU A 284 -0.49 -17.96 14.93
N ARG A 285 -0.69 -17.09 15.92
CA ARG A 285 0.06 -15.83 16.02
C ARG A 285 1.27 -15.92 16.93
N LEU A 286 1.21 -16.73 17.95
CA LEU A 286 2.21 -16.78 19.01
C LEU A 286 3.02 -18.07 19.00
N SER A 287 2.77 -18.98 18.03
CA SER A 287 3.46 -20.26 17.84
C SER A 287 3.54 -21.11 19.13
N ASN A 288 2.53 -21.00 19.97
CA ASN A 288 2.48 -21.58 21.32
C ASN A 288 3.64 -21.15 22.26
N LYS A 289 4.36 -20.08 21.90
CA LYS A 289 5.46 -19.54 22.71
C LYS A 289 4.93 -18.69 23.86
N TYR A 290 3.79 -18.05 23.67
CA TYR A 290 3.10 -17.23 24.65
C TYR A 290 1.59 -17.52 24.60
N GLU A 291 0.92 -17.39 25.74
CA GLU A 291 -0.54 -17.46 25.82
C GLU A 291 -1.18 -16.13 25.41
N PHE A 292 -2.19 -16.18 24.53
CA PHE A 292 -2.83 -14.96 24.01
C PHE A 292 -3.34 -14.02 25.10
N ARG A 293 -4.03 -14.57 26.11
CA ARG A 293 -4.59 -13.77 27.22
C ARG A 293 -3.54 -13.14 28.13
N GLU A 294 -2.36 -13.74 28.22
CA GLU A 294 -1.24 -13.17 28.97
C GLU A 294 -0.64 -12.02 28.18
N ILE A 295 -0.37 -12.22 26.89
CA ILE A 295 0.16 -11.17 26.01
C ILE A 295 -0.80 -9.99 25.90
N ALA A 296 -2.12 -10.21 25.81
CA ALA A 296 -3.10 -9.13 25.72
C ALA A 296 -3.05 -8.16 26.92
N LYS A 297 -2.58 -8.63 28.08
CA LYS A 297 -2.41 -7.78 29.29
C LYS A 297 -1.08 -7.04 29.31
N GLU A 298 -0.10 -7.52 28.54
CA GLU A 298 1.20 -6.87 28.41
C GLU A 298 1.12 -5.78 27.34
N VAL A 299 1.66 -4.60 27.61
CA VAL A 299 1.67 -3.51 26.63
C VAL A 299 2.68 -3.81 25.54
N TYR A 300 3.85 -4.33 25.93
CA TYR A 300 4.94 -4.60 24.99
C TYR A 300 5.94 -5.58 25.60
N ILE A 301 6.25 -6.63 24.84
CA ILE A 301 7.38 -7.53 25.12
C ILE A 301 8.39 -7.31 24.02
N GLN A 302 9.59 -6.96 24.38
CA GLN A 302 10.69 -6.71 23.45
C GLN A 302 11.82 -7.70 23.69
N ASP A 303 12.28 -8.35 22.62
CA ASP A 303 13.51 -9.11 22.64
C ASP A 303 14.75 -8.19 22.62
N GLU A 304 15.92 -8.75 22.85
CA GLU A 304 17.19 -8.04 22.78
C GLU A 304 17.38 -7.40 21.39
N CYS A 305 17.87 -6.14 21.38
CA CYS A 305 18.26 -5.47 20.16
C CYS A 305 19.53 -6.10 19.58
N VAL A 306 19.44 -6.64 18.37
CA VAL A 306 20.56 -7.26 17.67
C VAL A 306 20.79 -6.54 16.35
N TYR A 307 22.04 -6.20 16.11
CA TYR A 307 22.53 -5.64 14.86
C TYR A 307 23.50 -6.64 14.20
N TYR A 308 23.88 -6.40 12.97
CA TYR A 308 24.78 -7.27 12.21
C TYR A 308 24.27 -8.72 12.15
N LYS A 309 22.95 -8.86 12.04
CA LYS A 309 22.28 -10.15 12.08
C LYS A 309 22.70 -11.09 10.92
N ASN A 310 23.19 -10.53 9.82
CA ASN A 310 23.82 -11.28 8.74
C ASN A 310 25.09 -12.05 9.21
N GLU A 311 25.85 -11.50 10.15
CA GLU A 311 27.09 -12.10 10.66
C GLU A 311 26.84 -13.22 11.69
N CYS A 312 25.72 -13.16 12.40
CA CYS A 312 25.38 -14.11 13.45
C CYS A 312 24.22 -15.08 13.07
N GLY A 313 23.81 -15.13 11.80
CA GLY A 313 22.84 -16.11 11.32
C GLY A 313 21.38 -15.80 11.66
N ARG A 314 21.05 -14.58 12.09
CA ARG A 314 19.68 -14.21 12.51
C ARG A 314 18.80 -13.67 11.37
N LEU A 315 19.33 -13.51 10.15
CA LEU A 315 18.53 -13.09 8.99
C LEU A 315 17.97 -14.28 8.17
N ARG A 316 18.39 -15.50 8.50
CA ARG A 316 17.99 -16.70 7.76
C ARG A 316 17.26 -17.67 8.68
N GLY A 317 16.14 -18.20 8.20
CA GLY A 317 15.38 -19.22 8.95
C GLY A 317 16.15 -20.53 9.21
N ASP A 318 17.22 -20.78 8.42
CA ASP A 318 18.12 -21.93 8.61
C ASP A 318 19.27 -21.66 9.59
N GLY A 319 19.35 -20.47 10.18
CA GLY A 319 20.36 -20.06 11.15
C GLY A 319 21.76 -19.85 10.58
N LYS A 320 21.95 -19.91 9.27
CA LYS A 320 23.26 -19.69 8.64
C LYS A 320 23.59 -18.21 8.52
N VAL A 321 24.88 -17.91 8.53
CA VAL A 321 25.44 -16.59 8.24
C VAL A 321 25.02 -16.14 6.83
N GLY A 322 24.67 -14.85 6.69
CA GLY A 322 24.27 -14.24 5.44
C GLY A 322 22.83 -13.73 5.44
N PHE A 323 22.33 -13.46 4.26
CA PHE A 323 20.98 -12.91 4.01
C PHE A 323 20.02 -14.00 3.52
N ASN A 324 18.74 -13.82 3.73
CA ASN A 324 17.69 -14.75 3.27
C ASN A 324 17.38 -14.54 1.77
N THR A 325 18.39 -14.81 0.95
CA THR A 325 18.34 -14.74 -0.51
C THR A 325 18.87 -16.04 -1.11
N PRO A 326 18.61 -16.36 -2.37
CA PRO A 326 19.15 -17.55 -3.03
C PRO A 326 20.68 -17.67 -2.96
N THR A 327 21.39 -16.54 -3.05
CA THR A 327 22.87 -16.51 -2.97
C THR A 327 23.41 -16.43 -1.55
N GLY A 328 22.55 -16.18 -0.56
CA GLY A 328 22.97 -15.87 0.83
C GLY A 328 23.60 -14.50 1.00
N ARG A 329 23.60 -13.66 -0.04
CA ARG A 329 24.12 -12.29 -0.07
C ARG A 329 23.02 -11.32 -0.49
N ILE A 330 23.19 -10.03 -0.30
CA ILE A 330 22.29 -9.02 -0.88
C ILE A 330 22.47 -9.05 -2.39
N GLU A 331 21.39 -9.35 -3.11
CA GLU A 331 21.42 -9.50 -4.57
C GLU A 331 21.21 -8.15 -5.27
N LEU A 332 22.29 -7.45 -5.60
CA LEU A 332 22.27 -6.28 -6.49
C LEU A 332 21.93 -6.68 -7.93
N TYR A 333 22.19 -7.94 -8.28
CA TYR A 333 21.67 -8.65 -9.44
C TYR A 333 20.66 -9.67 -8.92
N SER A 334 19.39 -9.42 -9.11
CA SER A 334 18.31 -10.24 -8.54
C SER A 334 18.14 -11.55 -9.32
N THR A 335 18.54 -12.65 -8.73
CA THR A 335 18.31 -13.99 -9.29
C THR A 335 16.82 -14.35 -9.33
N ILE A 336 16.02 -13.79 -8.41
CA ILE A 336 14.56 -13.96 -8.39
C ILE A 336 13.91 -13.26 -9.58
N PHE A 337 14.25 -12.01 -9.86
CA PHE A 337 13.72 -11.30 -11.03
C PHE A 337 14.06 -12.03 -12.32
N GLN A 338 15.31 -12.48 -12.45
CA GLN A 338 15.75 -13.31 -13.59
C GLN A 338 14.91 -14.59 -13.71
N GLN A 339 14.64 -15.27 -12.60
CA GLN A 339 13.83 -16.49 -12.60
C GLN A 339 12.42 -16.25 -13.13
N PHE A 340 11.82 -15.10 -12.85
CA PHE A 340 10.49 -14.73 -13.32
C PHE A 340 10.50 -13.98 -14.66
N GLY A 341 11.65 -13.88 -15.34
CA GLY A 341 11.76 -13.32 -16.68
C GLY A 341 11.78 -11.80 -16.74
N ASP A 342 12.05 -11.12 -15.62
CA ASP A 342 12.32 -9.68 -15.61
C ASP A 342 13.82 -9.40 -15.58
N ASP A 343 14.20 -8.14 -15.85
CA ASP A 343 15.58 -7.69 -15.77
C ASP A 343 16.08 -7.79 -14.32
N PRO A 344 17.17 -8.50 -14.07
CA PRO A 344 17.72 -8.65 -12.72
C PRO A 344 18.34 -7.37 -12.14
N LEU A 345 18.57 -6.36 -12.97
CA LEU A 345 19.19 -5.08 -12.63
C LEU A 345 18.18 -3.94 -12.70
N PRO A 346 18.34 -2.86 -11.91
CA PRO A 346 17.43 -1.74 -11.97
C PRO A 346 17.42 -1.07 -13.35
N TYR A 347 16.22 -0.66 -13.75
CA TYR A 347 15.98 0.08 -14.98
C TYR A 347 14.93 1.17 -14.76
N TYR A 348 14.91 2.16 -15.64
CA TYR A 348 13.85 3.17 -15.68
C TYR A 348 12.91 2.87 -16.84
N ARG A 349 11.61 3.00 -16.57
CA ARG A 349 10.55 2.96 -17.58
C ARG A 349 9.66 4.19 -17.41
N GLU A 350 9.47 4.93 -18.50
CA GLU A 350 8.56 6.06 -18.50
C GLU A 350 7.13 5.59 -18.19
N PRO A 351 6.37 6.28 -17.29
CA PRO A 351 4.98 5.97 -17.05
C PRO A 351 4.13 5.98 -18.32
N ALA A 352 3.12 5.11 -18.39
CA ALA A 352 2.31 4.93 -19.59
C ALA A 352 1.62 6.24 -20.03
N TYR A 353 1.12 7.02 -19.06
CA TYR A 353 0.52 8.33 -19.29
C TYR A 353 1.37 9.41 -18.66
N SER A 354 2.28 9.96 -19.44
CA SER A 354 3.22 11.00 -19.00
C SER A 354 3.42 12.03 -20.11
N PRO A 355 3.96 13.22 -19.77
CA PRO A 355 4.32 14.22 -20.78
C PRO A 355 5.23 13.70 -21.89
N GLN A 356 6.03 12.67 -21.63
CA GLN A 356 6.96 12.09 -22.59
C GLN A 356 6.34 10.98 -23.43
N ASN A 357 5.58 10.07 -22.80
CA ASN A 357 5.00 8.93 -23.52
C ASN A 357 3.72 9.25 -24.28
N THR A 358 2.95 10.25 -23.81
CA THR A 358 1.67 10.64 -24.39
C THR A 358 1.58 12.16 -24.58
N PRO A 359 2.55 12.79 -25.32
CA PRO A 359 2.57 14.25 -25.48
C PRO A 359 1.33 14.79 -26.17
N GLU A 360 0.63 13.99 -26.96
CA GLU A 360 -0.65 14.33 -27.61
C GLU A 360 -1.78 14.55 -26.59
N LEU A 361 -1.71 13.94 -25.43
CA LEU A 361 -2.71 14.15 -24.37
C LEU A 361 -2.52 15.46 -23.63
N LEU A 362 -1.33 16.08 -23.69
CA LEU A 362 -1.07 17.35 -22.98
C LEU A 362 -1.91 18.51 -23.50
N GLU A 363 -2.40 18.48 -24.73
CA GLU A 363 -3.31 19.50 -25.25
C GLU A 363 -4.65 19.51 -24.48
N GLN A 364 -5.08 18.34 -24.01
CA GLN A 364 -6.32 18.16 -23.27
C GLN A 364 -6.10 18.00 -21.75
N PHE A 365 -5.00 17.36 -21.34
CA PHE A 365 -4.70 17.03 -19.95
C PHE A 365 -3.29 17.52 -19.57
N PRO A 366 -3.10 18.84 -19.38
CA PRO A 366 -1.76 19.43 -19.23
C PRO A 366 -1.11 19.22 -17.86
N TYR A 367 -1.83 18.68 -16.88
CA TYR A 367 -1.33 18.54 -15.53
C TYR A 367 -1.07 17.08 -15.17
N VAL A 368 0.00 16.84 -14.41
CA VAL A 368 0.27 15.53 -13.80
C VAL A 368 -0.59 15.37 -12.56
N LEU A 369 -1.43 14.34 -12.56
CA LEU A 369 -2.24 13.97 -11.39
C LEU A 369 -1.44 13.07 -10.47
N THR A 370 -1.35 13.46 -9.20
CA THR A 370 -0.94 12.57 -8.10
C THR A 370 -2.06 12.49 -7.08
N THR A 371 -2.31 11.30 -6.58
CA THR A 371 -3.35 11.05 -5.58
C THR A 371 -2.76 10.92 -4.18
N GLY A 372 -3.58 11.03 -3.14
CA GLY A 372 -3.17 10.75 -1.77
C GLY A 372 -2.82 11.97 -0.91
N ALA A 373 -3.32 13.18 -1.26
CA ALA A 373 -3.34 14.32 -0.35
C ALA A 373 -4.11 13.96 0.92
N ARG A 374 -3.42 13.34 1.89
CA ARG A 374 -4.04 12.77 3.09
C ARG A 374 -3.98 13.75 4.27
N PRO A 375 -5.14 14.25 4.74
CA PRO A 375 -5.18 15.07 5.93
C PRO A 375 -4.96 14.22 7.21
N TYR A 376 -4.50 14.84 8.27
CA TYR A 376 -4.24 14.18 9.56
C TYR A 376 -5.50 13.59 10.22
N ALA A 377 -6.69 14.12 9.90
CA ALA A 377 -7.95 13.68 10.47
C ALA A 377 -8.36 12.26 10.05
N PHE A 378 -7.82 11.75 8.94
CA PHE A 378 -8.30 10.53 8.33
C PHE A 378 -7.17 9.59 7.94
N PHE A 379 -7.47 8.29 8.04
CA PHE A 379 -6.66 7.24 7.44
C PHE A 379 -7.48 6.56 6.34
N HIS A 380 -7.08 6.77 5.07
CA HIS A 380 -7.84 6.33 3.90
C HIS A 380 -9.33 6.75 3.97
N SER A 381 -10.29 5.83 3.87
CA SER A 381 -11.74 6.10 3.96
C SER A 381 -12.30 6.11 5.38
N GLU A 382 -11.48 5.85 6.38
CA GLU A 382 -11.89 5.78 7.78
C GLU A 382 -12.22 7.16 8.35
N ASN A 383 -13.02 7.15 9.42
CA ASN A 383 -13.37 8.29 10.27
C ASN A 383 -14.17 9.41 9.59
N ARG A 384 -14.70 9.21 8.36
CA ARG A 384 -15.61 10.18 7.72
C ARG A 384 -16.91 10.36 8.50
N GLN A 385 -17.28 9.35 9.30
CA GLN A 385 -18.45 9.30 10.19
C GLN A 385 -18.20 9.92 11.57
N VAL A 386 -16.95 10.27 11.89
CA VAL A 386 -16.58 10.87 13.18
C VAL A 386 -16.66 12.38 13.09
N PRO A 387 -17.64 13.06 13.77
CA PRO A 387 -17.86 14.49 13.60
C PRO A 387 -16.63 15.34 13.89
N PHE A 388 -15.87 15.06 14.94
CA PHE A 388 -14.61 15.77 15.25
C PHE A 388 -13.57 15.70 14.13
N CYS A 389 -13.45 14.57 13.46
CA CYS A 389 -12.54 14.44 12.33
C CYS A 389 -13.06 15.23 11.11
N ARG A 390 -14.37 15.23 10.91
CA ARG A 390 -15.02 15.97 9.82
C ARG A 390 -14.92 17.49 10.02
N GLU A 391 -14.94 18.02 11.22
CA GLU A 391 -14.71 19.44 11.49
C GLU A 391 -13.31 19.90 11.06
N LEU A 392 -12.29 19.03 11.21
CA LEU A 392 -10.93 19.34 10.79
C LEU A 392 -10.76 19.32 9.25
N ASN A 393 -11.52 18.49 8.55
CA ASN A 393 -11.52 18.41 7.09
C ASN A 393 -12.94 18.04 6.60
N PRO A 394 -13.85 19.01 6.46
CA PRO A 394 -15.25 18.74 6.14
C PRO A 394 -15.49 18.24 4.70
N ASN A 395 -14.64 18.65 3.75
CA ASN A 395 -14.80 18.36 2.33
C ASN A 395 -13.53 17.70 1.76
N PRO A 396 -13.63 16.95 0.64
CA PRO A 396 -12.45 16.50 -0.09
C PRO A 396 -11.69 17.68 -0.65
N ILE A 397 -10.37 17.62 -0.66
CA ILE A 397 -9.52 18.71 -1.11
C ILE A 397 -8.59 18.30 -2.25
N VAL A 398 -8.37 19.21 -3.18
CA VAL A 398 -7.32 19.14 -4.19
C VAL A 398 -6.38 20.33 -4.05
N GLU A 399 -5.09 20.05 -3.90
CA GLU A 399 -4.04 21.06 -3.79
C GLU A 399 -3.60 21.51 -5.18
N ILE A 400 -3.62 22.84 -5.39
CA ILE A 400 -3.39 23.51 -6.67
C ILE A 400 -2.37 24.63 -6.48
N ASN A 401 -1.40 24.73 -7.38
CA ASN A 401 -0.45 25.83 -7.37
C ASN A 401 -1.16 27.18 -7.64
N PRO A 402 -0.79 28.30 -6.95
CA PRO A 402 -1.40 29.62 -7.14
C PRO A 402 -1.42 30.10 -8.58
N LYS A 403 -0.37 29.83 -9.38
CA LYS A 403 -0.33 30.22 -10.78
C LYS A 403 -1.33 29.45 -11.64
N VAL A 404 -1.48 28.14 -11.38
CA VAL A 404 -2.50 27.33 -12.05
C VAL A 404 -3.90 27.83 -11.71
N ALA A 405 -4.17 28.07 -10.43
CA ALA A 405 -5.45 28.59 -9.98
C ALA A 405 -5.78 29.96 -10.62
N GLN A 406 -4.80 30.86 -10.68
CA GLN A 406 -4.96 32.16 -11.34
C GLN A 406 -5.27 32.02 -12.83
N ASN A 407 -4.54 31.16 -13.55
CA ASN A 407 -4.71 30.94 -14.99
C ASN A 407 -6.08 30.36 -15.34
N LEU A 408 -6.64 29.53 -14.46
CA LEU A 408 -7.92 28.87 -14.66
C LEU A 408 -9.09 29.59 -13.99
N GLY A 409 -8.83 30.70 -13.28
CA GLY A 409 -9.86 31.47 -12.55
C GLY A 409 -10.46 30.70 -11.38
N ILE A 410 -9.68 29.82 -10.73
CA ILE A 410 -10.12 29.03 -9.57
C ILE A 410 -9.82 29.81 -8.30
N ALA A 411 -10.84 30.00 -7.46
CA ALA A 411 -10.69 30.60 -6.14
C ALA A 411 -10.39 29.54 -5.07
N ASP A 412 -9.67 29.93 -4.00
CA ASP A 412 -9.46 29.05 -2.86
C ASP A 412 -10.80 28.68 -2.21
N GLY A 413 -10.98 27.39 -1.91
CA GLY A 413 -12.23 26.84 -1.41
C GLY A 413 -13.35 26.68 -2.45
N GLN A 414 -13.12 26.93 -3.72
CA GLN A 414 -14.09 26.68 -4.79
C GLN A 414 -14.13 25.19 -5.13
N TRP A 415 -15.31 24.66 -5.45
CA TRP A 415 -15.46 23.32 -6.00
C TRP A 415 -14.94 23.29 -7.43
N VAL A 416 -14.20 22.23 -7.74
CA VAL A 416 -13.56 22.00 -9.03
C VAL A 416 -13.83 20.58 -9.51
N ARG A 417 -13.90 20.41 -10.81
CA ARG A 417 -13.93 19.12 -11.50
C ARG A 417 -12.52 18.76 -11.94
N ILE A 418 -12.07 17.57 -11.61
CA ILE A 418 -10.82 16.97 -12.07
C ILE A 418 -11.21 15.83 -12.99
N TRP A 419 -10.65 15.76 -14.20
CA TRP A 419 -11.04 14.72 -15.14
C TRP A 419 -9.91 14.33 -16.10
N ASN A 420 -10.03 13.14 -16.66
CA ASN A 420 -9.20 12.62 -17.75
C ASN A 420 -10.01 11.65 -18.62
N GLN A 421 -9.35 10.91 -19.50
CA GLN A 421 -10.00 9.96 -20.39
C GLN A 421 -10.66 8.76 -19.68
N PHE A 422 -10.40 8.53 -18.40
CA PHE A 422 -10.94 7.42 -17.63
C PHE A 422 -12.15 7.78 -16.78
N GLY A 423 -12.23 9.04 -16.34
CA GLY A 423 -13.32 9.49 -15.49
C GLY A 423 -13.16 10.90 -14.96
N GLU A 424 -13.97 11.19 -13.96
CA GLU A 424 -14.01 12.50 -13.31
C GLU A 424 -14.24 12.38 -11.79
N CYS A 425 -13.87 13.44 -11.09
CA CYS A 425 -14.05 13.58 -9.66
C CYS A 425 -14.25 15.07 -9.32
N VAL A 426 -15.01 15.38 -8.28
CA VAL A 426 -15.15 16.75 -7.77
C VAL A 426 -14.57 16.87 -6.37
N GLU A 427 -13.73 17.86 -6.18
CA GLU A 427 -13.09 18.18 -4.90
C GLU A 427 -13.04 19.70 -4.69
N LYS A 428 -12.71 20.14 -3.49
CA LYS A 428 -12.61 21.55 -3.13
C LYS A 428 -11.18 22.04 -3.28
N ALA A 429 -10.97 23.10 -4.03
CA ALA A 429 -9.65 23.65 -4.29
C ALA A 429 -9.01 24.20 -3.01
N LYS A 430 -7.76 23.82 -2.76
CA LYS A 430 -6.85 24.39 -1.76
C LYS A 430 -5.64 24.95 -2.50
N ILE A 431 -5.55 26.28 -2.55
CA ILE A 431 -4.46 26.96 -3.24
C ILE A 431 -3.22 26.96 -2.34
N THR A 432 -2.11 26.39 -2.82
CA THR A 432 -0.88 26.25 -2.04
C THR A 432 0.36 26.16 -2.93
N GLU A 433 1.48 26.69 -2.45
CA GLU A 433 2.80 26.59 -3.10
C GLU A 433 3.50 25.24 -2.87
N ILE A 434 2.89 24.31 -2.11
CA ILE A 434 3.47 22.99 -1.84
C ILE A 434 3.56 22.13 -3.11
N VAL A 435 2.64 22.33 -4.06
CA VAL A 435 2.61 21.62 -5.34
C VAL A 435 3.18 22.45 -6.47
N ASP A 436 3.87 21.78 -7.41
CA ASP A 436 4.42 22.40 -8.61
C ASP A 436 3.32 22.87 -9.58
N GLU A 437 3.67 23.82 -10.48
CA GLU A 437 2.76 24.38 -11.49
C GLU A 437 2.23 23.34 -12.50
N ASN A 438 2.90 22.20 -12.62
CA ASN A 438 2.51 21.11 -13.53
C ASN A 438 1.77 19.98 -12.81
N THR A 439 1.51 20.11 -11.51
CA THR A 439 0.99 19.01 -10.68
C THR A 439 -0.33 19.38 -10.02
N ILE A 440 -1.27 18.47 -10.05
CA ILE A 440 -2.52 18.48 -9.28
C ILE A 440 -2.45 17.36 -8.25
N HIS A 441 -2.60 17.70 -6.96
CA HIS A 441 -2.51 16.72 -5.86
C HIS A 441 -3.86 16.55 -5.18
N ALA A 442 -4.58 15.48 -5.50
CA ALA A 442 -5.95 15.23 -5.08
C ALA A 442 -6.05 14.29 -3.87
N GLN A 443 -7.03 14.51 -3.03
CA GLN A 443 -7.34 13.64 -1.89
C GLN A 443 -8.00 12.35 -2.37
N HIS A 444 -7.65 11.22 -1.74
CA HIS A 444 -8.27 9.93 -2.04
C HIS A 444 -9.27 9.50 -0.96
N ALA A 445 -10.06 8.48 -1.31
CA ALA A 445 -10.91 7.73 -0.40
C ALA A 445 -12.01 8.58 0.28
N TRP A 446 -12.62 9.49 -0.47
CA TRP A 446 -13.70 10.32 0.06
C TRP A 446 -15.08 9.69 -0.19
N TRP A 447 -15.98 9.89 0.74
CA TRP A 447 -17.40 9.62 0.71
C TRP A 447 -18.12 10.46 1.77
N PHE A 448 -19.44 10.63 1.65
CA PHE A 448 -20.26 11.52 2.49
C PHE A 448 -21.24 10.67 3.30
N PRO A 449 -20.86 10.16 4.48
CA PRO A 449 -21.71 9.29 5.29
C PRO A 449 -23.02 9.95 5.75
N GLU A 450 -23.12 11.27 5.70
CA GLU A 450 -24.34 12.05 5.97
C GLU A 450 -25.36 12.00 4.83
N GLU A 451 -24.94 11.71 3.61
CA GLU A 451 -25.80 11.63 2.43
C GLU A 451 -26.58 10.30 2.35
N ASP A 452 -27.44 10.19 1.33
CA ASP A 452 -28.19 8.97 1.06
C ASP A 452 -27.26 7.83 0.62
N GLY A 453 -27.41 6.69 1.32
CA GLY A 453 -26.65 5.48 1.02
C GLY A 453 -27.25 4.61 -0.09
N ASN A 454 -28.50 4.87 -0.50
CA ASN A 454 -29.15 4.08 -1.54
C ASN A 454 -28.55 4.33 -2.93
N GLU A 455 -28.73 3.35 -3.82
CA GLU A 455 -28.41 3.53 -5.23
C GLU A 455 -29.27 4.66 -5.85
N PRO A 456 -28.73 5.46 -6.75
CA PRO A 456 -27.36 5.44 -7.30
C PRO A 456 -26.36 6.32 -6.52
N ASN A 457 -26.76 6.98 -5.44
CA ASN A 457 -25.92 7.96 -4.74
C ASN A 457 -24.76 7.30 -3.95
N LEU A 458 -25.03 6.22 -3.25
CA LEU A 458 -24.06 5.49 -2.43
C LEU A 458 -23.13 6.41 -1.61
N TYR A 459 -23.74 7.30 -0.81
CA TYR A 459 -23.00 8.29 -0.02
C TYR A 459 -22.09 9.20 -0.85
N GLY A 460 -22.44 9.50 -2.09
CA GLY A 460 -21.65 10.34 -3.00
C GLY A 460 -20.27 9.78 -3.39
N THR A 461 -20.05 8.47 -3.21
CA THR A 461 -18.72 7.87 -3.39
C THR A 461 -18.20 8.03 -4.83
N PHE A 462 -19.07 7.87 -5.84
CA PHE A 462 -18.63 8.02 -7.24
C PHE A 462 -18.45 9.47 -7.68
N ARG A 463 -18.95 10.43 -6.91
CA ARG A 463 -18.78 11.87 -7.20
C ARG A 463 -17.39 12.37 -6.81
N SER A 464 -16.92 12.01 -5.63
CA SER A 464 -15.67 12.55 -5.04
C SER A 464 -14.61 11.48 -4.78
N GLN A 465 -14.54 10.46 -5.66
CA GLN A 465 -13.53 9.40 -5.60
C GLN A 465 -12.51 9.59 -6.71
N ILE A 466 -11.31 10.03 -6.35
CA ILE A 466 -10.23 10.29 -7.31
C ILE A 466 -9.80 9.04 -8.09
N ASN A 467 -10.03 7.85 -7.56
CA ASN A 467 -9.74 6.61 -8.26
C ASN A 467 -10.63 6.37 -9.49
N ASN A 468 -11.69 7.17 -9.71
CA ASN A 468 -12.42 7.20 -10.98
C ASN A 468 -11.51 7.53 -12.17
N LEU A 469 -10.42 8.28 -11.93
CA LEU A 469 -9.46 8.71 -12.94
C LEU A 469 -8.32 7.69 -13.14
N VAL A 470 -8.27 6.65 -12.32
CA VAL A 470 -7.17 5.66 -12.33
C VAL A 470 -7.60 4.41 -13.08
N PRO A 471 -6.89 4.03 -14.16
CA PRO A 471 -7.22 2.81 -14.90
C PRO A 471 -6.77 1.56 -14.16
N ASN A 472 -7.56 0.49 -14.27
CA ASN A 472 -7.24 -0.83 -13.72
C ASN A 472 -6.37 -1.65 -14.68
N PHE A 473 -5.24 -1.09 -15.10
CA PHE A 473 -4.22 -1.71 -15.94
C PHE A 473 -2.92 -0.89 -15.93
N HIS A 474 -1.91 -1.27 -16.71
CA HIS A 474 -0.58 -0.65 -16.74
C HIS A 474 0.24 -0.86 -15.47
N PHE A 475 0.19 -2.07 -14.94
CA PHE A 475 1.06 -2.45 -13.82
C PHE A 475 2.53 -2.51 -14.21
N GLY A 476 3.40 -2.64 -13.23
CA GLY A 476 4.80 -3.02 -13.43
C GLY A 476 4.92 -4.37 -14.15
N ARG A 477 6.06 -4.62 -14.79
CA ARG A 477 6.25 -5.81 -15.65
C ARG A 477 5.97 -7.15 -14.95
N MET A 478 6.21 -7.22 -13.64
CA MET A 478 5.93 -8.41 -12.83
C MET A 478 4.58 -8.36 -12.11
N GLY A 479 3.71 -7.42 -12.44
CA GLY A 479 2.40 -7.23 -11.81
C GLY A 479 2.40 -6.34 -10.56
N PHE A 480 3.56 -5.89 -10.10
CA PHE A 480 3.67 -4.97 -8.97
C PHE A 480 3.54 -3.51 -9.42
N GLY A 481 3.01 -2.69 -8.50
CA GLY A 481 2.82 -1.27 -8.74
C GLY A 481 1.60 -0.96 -9.61
N ALA A 482 1.01 0.19 -9.39
CA ALA A 482 -0.16 0.66 -10.12
C ALA A 482 -0.04 2.16 -10.42
N PRO A 483 -0.73 2.68 -11.45
CA PRO A 483 -0.51 4.05 -11.93
C PRO A 483 -1.28 5.10 -11.11
N PHE A 484 -1.19 5.10 -9.78
CA PHE A 484 -1.91 6.04 -8.92
C PHE A 484 -1.24 7.42 -8.79
N LYS A 485 0.03 7.58 -9.18
CA LYS A 485 0.81 8.77 -8.87
C LYS A 485 1.28 9.57 -10.10
N ASN A 486 1.00 9.11 -11.29
CA ASN A 486 1.55 9.69 -12.51
C ASN A 486 0.60 9.51 -13.71
N LEU A 487 -0.59 10.07 -13.58
CA LEU A 487 -1.57 10.19 -14.65
C LEU A 487 -1.61 11.63 -15.16
N LEU A 488 -2.23 11.85 -16.30
CA LEU A 488 -2.53 13.20 -16.78
C LEU A 488 -3.98 13.56 -16.46
N CYS A 489 -4.26 14.84 -16.20
CA CYS A 489 -5.60 15.35 -15.94
C CYS A 489 -5.77 16.80 -16.39
N TYR A 490 -7.03 17.22 -16.43
CA TYR A 490 -7.45 18.63 -16.47
C TYR A 490 -8.23 18.96 -15.21
N ILE A 491 -8.27 20.24 -14.85
CA ILE A 491 -9.03 20.76 -13.72
C ILE A 491 -9.72 22.05 -14.13
N GLU A 492 -10.97 22.23 -13.70
CA GLU A 492 -11.79 23.40 -14.01
C GLU A 492 -12.71 23.76 -12.84
N PRO A 493 -13.06 25.05 -12.68
CA PRO A 493 -14.04 25.45 -11.68
C PRO A 493 -15.45 25.01 -12.07
N ILE A 494 -16.27 24.67 -11.06
CA ILE A 494 -17.69 24.38 -11.25
C ILE A 494 -18.56 25.32 -10.42
N SER A 495 -19.83 25.44 -10.80
CA SER A 495 -20.82 26.28 -10.11
C SER A 495 -21.54 25.57 -8.97
N GLU A 496 -21.56 24.26 -9.01
CA GLU A 496 -22.22 23.40 -8.03
C GLU A 496 -21.48 23.47 -6.68
N ASN A 497 -22.26 23.41 -5.61
CA ASN A 497 -21.75 23.39 -4.25
C ASN A 497 -22.14 22.07 -3.56
N TYR A 498 -21.13 21.34 -3.09
CA TYR A 498 -21.27 20.09 -2.35
C TYR A 498 -20.74 20.21 -0.92
N ASP A 499 -20.75 21.42 -0.34
CA ASP A 499 -20.25 21.64 1.01
C ASP A 499 -21.00 20.79 2.02
N THR A 500 -20.22 20.07 2.82
CA THR A 500 -20.75 19.23 3.89
C THR A 500 -21.57 20.07 4.88
N ASN A 501 -22.80 19.66 5.12
CA ASN A 501 -23.59 20.19 6.22
C ASN A 501 -23.14 19.51 7.54
N MET A 502 -22.27 20.17 8.27
CA MET A 502 -21.73 19.67 9.54
C MET A 502 -22.81 19.44 10.60
N GLN A 503 -23.94 20.16 10.56
CA GLN A 503 -25.04 19.91 11.48
C GLN A 503 -25.64 18.52 11.24
N LEU A 504 -25.84 18.13 9.97
CA LEU A 504 -26.34 16.78 9.64
C LEU A 504 -25.35 15.69 10.05
N VAL A 505 -24.03 15.95 9.92
CA VAL A 505 -23.01 15.00 10.39
C VAL A 505 -23.13 14.77 11.90
N TRP A 506 -23.25 15.84 12.68
CA TRP A 506 -23.44 15.73 14.12
C TRP A 506 -24.77 15.05 14.49
N GLU A 507 -25.87 15.39 13.85
CA GLU A 507 -27.17 14.80 14.10
C GLU A 507 -27.20 13.30 13.80
N LYS A 508 -26.61 12.87 12.67
CA LYS A 508 -26.59 11.48 12.24
C LYS A 508 -25.69 10.59 13.12
N PHE A 509 -24.58 11.13 13.61
CA PHE A 509 -23.57 10.36 14.36
C PHE A 509 -23.45 10.80 15.83
N LYS A 510 -24.43 11.52 16.34
CA LYS A 510 -24.54 11.84 17.76
C LYS A 510 -24.84 10.54 18.54
N ARG A 511 -24.11 10.31 19.62
CA ARG A 511 -24.47 9.25 20.55
C ARG A 511 -25.72 9.63 21.32
N GLU A 512 -26.64 8.68 21.49
CA GLU A 512 -27.90 8.92 22.22
C GLU A 512 -27.70 9.22 23.73
N ASP A 513 -26.49 9.00 24.23
CA ASP A 513 -26.10 9.16 25.65
C ASP A 513 -25.31 10.44 25.93
N GLN A 514 -25.23 11.38 24.96
CA GLN A 514 -24.70 12.74 25.13
C GLN A 514 -25.87 13.75 25.07
#